data_0d7fc8a6a18d3bd0db21fd71545fbaf6
#
_entry.id   0d7fc8a6a18d3bd0db21fd71545fbaf6
#
_cell.length_a   1.000
_cell.length_b   1.000
_cell.length_c   1.000
_cell.angle_alpha   90.00
_cell.angle_beta   90.00
_cell.angle_gamma   90.00
#
_symmetry.space_group_name_H-M   'P 1'
#
loop_
_entity.id
_entity.type
_entity.pdbx_description
1 polymer ?
#
loop_
_entity_poly.entity_id
_entity_poly.type
_entity_poly.pdbx_seq_one_letter_code
_entity_poly.pdbx_strand_id
1 'polypeptide(L)'
;MKFIDRIKEDWSKVKDKPAKEKWEFFWDYYKIPAICILLVVVLLVQSILTSSNRKAIVFSGFAINCKISIKEEAFWDGFYEAAGIDGETQTAACYSDVQIMPGQIQLNNNTVQRIIAGCAIQDVDFIAGDPYAFQVCAYTSQRLFVDLREFLDEETLAKYADRLYYMDNAIIDMLNAPVGEQVEPNALEYPKDPKKPETMKNPIPVGIDVSDREDLQKAYYLDGTTIYVGAIKSTARPELTKQFLNYLLK
;
A
#
# COMPACT_ATOMS: atom_id res chain seq x y z
N MET A 1 -7.38 2.84 45.70
CA MET A 1 -7.36 2.44 47.13
C MET A 1 -8.72 2.04 47.62
N LYS A 2 -9.75 2.86 47.52
CA LYS A 2 -11.10 2.57 48.07
C LYS A 2 -11.82 1.28 47.56
N PHE A 3 -11.55 0.80 46.36
CA PHE A 3 -12.25 -0.38 45.81
C PHE A 3 -11.73 -1.70 46.40
N ILE A 4 -10.43 -1.85 46.51
CA ILE A 4 -9.78 -3.05 47.07
C ILE A 4 -10.09 -3.18 48.55
N ASP A 5 -10.13 -2.07 49.28
CA ASP A 5 -10.45 -2.06 50.73
C ASP A 5 -11.91 -2.48 50.93
N ARG A 6 -12.82 -2.07 50.10
CA ARG A 6 -14.23 -2.46 50.11
C ARG A 6 -14.40 -3.98 49.85
N ILE A 7 -13.69 -4.51 48.84
CA ILE A 7 -13.70 -5.96 48.60
C ILE A 7 -13.23 -6.75 49.83
N LYS A 8 -12.15 -6.31 50.47
CA LYS A 8 -11.62 -6.98 51.68
C LYS A 8 -12.62 -6.94 52.81
N GLU A 9 -13.28 -5.81 53.03
CA GLU A 9 -14.31 -5.64 54.05
C GLU A 9 -15.52 -6.55 53.78
N ASP A 10 -16.01 -6.56 52.54
CA ASP A 10 -17.16 -7.39 52.15
C ASP A 10 -16.82 -8.88 52.21
N TRP A 11 -15.59 -9.28 51.86
CA TRP A 11 -15.13 -10.65 51.96
C TRP A 11 -15.04 -11.10 53.45
N SER A 12 -14.67 -10.22 54.37
CA SER A 12 -14.64 -10.52 55.79
C SER A 12 -16.02 -10.85 56.36
N LYS A 13 -17.11 -10.27 55.83
CA LYS A 13 -18.50 -10.50 56.27
C LYS A 13 -19.04 -11.89 55.87
N VAL A 14 -18.44 -12.50 54.85
CA VAL A 14 -18.93 -13.81 54.32
C VAL A 14 -17.91 -14.94 54.47
N LYS A 15 -16.75 -14.66 55.05
CA LYS A 15 -15.63 -15.61 55.17
C LYS A 15 -16.05 -16.92 55.88
N ASP A 16 -16.87 -16.83 56.90
CA ASP A 16 -17.26 -17.97 57.77
C ASP A 16 -18.59 -18.60 57.34
N LYS A 17 -19.19 -18.13 56.25
CA LYS A 17 -20.47 -18.64 55.75
C LYS A 17 -20.30 -19.88 54.86
N PRO A 18 -21.37 -20.73 54.72
CA PRO A 18 -21.37 -21.84 53.78
C PRO A 18 -21.10 -21.41 52.34
N ALA A 19 -20.56 -22.33 51.51
CA ALA A 19 -20.18 -22.06 50.15
C ALA A 19 -21.34 -21.52 49.29
N LYS A 20 -22.57 -21.97 49.53
CA LYS A 20 -23.78 -21.53 48.85
C LYS A 20 -24.04 -20.03 49.09
N GLU A 21 -23.98 -19.60 50.33
CA GLU A 21 -24.22 -18.20 50.72
C GLU A 21 -23.11 -17.27 50.23
N LYS A 22 -21.86 -17.74 50.15
CA LYS A 22 -20.72 -17.02 49.51
C LYS A 22 -20.96 -16.80 48.04
N TRP A 23 -21.47 -17.82 47.34
CA TRP A 23 -21.79 -17.73 45.91
C TRP A 23 -22.95 -16.78 45.63
N GLU A 24 -24.03 -16.84 46.42
CA GLU A 24 -25.18 -15.93 46.32
C GLU A 24 -24.72 -14.48 46.55
N PHE A 25 -23.93 -14.22 47.59
CA PHE A 25 -23.36 -12.90 47.87
C PHE A 25 -22.51 -12.39 46.73
N PHE A 26 -21.60 -13.22 46.19
CA PHE A 26 -20.79 -12.86 45.06
C PHE A 26 -21.67 -12.50 43.84
N TRP A 27 -22.68 -13.31 43.55
CA TRP A 27 -23.54 -13.09 42.41
C TRP A 27 -24.40 -11.83 42.55
N ASP A 28 -24.85 -11.50 43.72
CA ASP A 28 -25.65 -10.31 43.98
C ASP A 28 -24.84 -9.01 43.88
N TYR A 29 -23.64 -9.01 44.42
CA TYR A 29 -22.86 -7.79 44.54
C TYR A 29 -21.73 -7.63 43.51
N TYR A 30 -21.19 -8.70 42.98
CA TYR A 30 -19.99 -8.67 42.15
C TYR A 30 -20.20 -9.18 40.73
N LYS A 31 -21.38 -9.64 40.31
CA LYS A 31 -21.64 -10.13 38.94
C LYS A 31 -21.28 -9.09 37.86
N ILE A 32 -21.67 -7.84 38.05
CA ILE A 32 -21.39 -6.79 37.07
C ILE A 32 -19.90 -6.50 36.97
N PRO A 33 -19.18 -6.18 38.07
CA PRO A 33 -17.72 -6.03 38.05
C PRO A 33 -16.99 -7.25 37.47
N ALA A 34 -17.39 -8.46 37.81
CA ALA A 34 -16.78 -9.70 37.35
C ALA A 34 -16.97 -9.88 35.82
N ILE A 35 -18.16 -9.60 35.30
CA ILE A 35 -18.44 -9.64 33.86
C ILE A 35 -17.60 -8.58 33.15
N CYS A 36 -17.49 -7.36 33.68
CA CYS A 36 -16.66 -6.31 33.10
C CYS A 36 -15.18 -6.72 33.05
N ILE A 37 -14.66 -7.29 34.12
CA ILE A 37 -13.26 -7.78 34.17
C ILE A 37 -13.07 -8.90 33.13
N LEU A 38 -14.00 -9.86 33.06
CA LEU A 38 -13.95 -10.96 32.12
C LEU A 38 -13.92 -10.42 30.65
N LEU A 39 -14.77 -9.46 30.33
CA LEU A 39 -14.79 -8.82 29.00
C LEU A 39 -13.46 -8.15 28.67
N VAL A 40 -12.89 -7.41 29.62
CA VAL A 40 -11.56 -6.78 29.43
C VAL A 40 -10.49 -7.84 29.20
N VAL A 41 -10.49 -8.93 29.96
CA VAL A 41 -9.52 -10.03 29.77
C VAL A 41 -9.69 -10.67 28.40
N VAL A 42 -10.92 -10.95 27.97
CA VAL A 42 -11.21 -11.51 26.64
C VAL A 42 -10.70 -10.59 25.54
N LEU A 43 -10.96 -9.29 25.63
CA LEU A 43 -10.48 -8.29 24.65
C LEU A 43 -8.95 -8.22 24.63
N LEU A 44 -8.29 -8.27 25.78
CA LEU A 44 -6.84 -8.30 25.85
C LEU A 44 -6.25 -9.56 25.21
N VAL A 45 -6.82 -10.73 25.52
CA VAL A 45 -6.39 -12.01 24.93
C VAL A 45 -6.61 -11.99 23.40
N GLN A 46 -7.75 -11.54 22.92
CA GLN A 46 -8.00 -11.38 21.49
C GLN A 46 -7.02 -10.41 20.83
N SER A 47 -6.72 -9.29 21.48
CA SER A 47 -5.74 -8.32 20.98
C SER A 47 -4.34 -8.92 20.85
N ILE A 48 -3.90 -9.69 21.84
CA ILE A 48 -2.59 -10.37 21.85
C ILE A 48 -2.54 -11.43 20.75
N LEU A 49 -3.55 -12.29 20.64
CA LEU A 49 -3.61 -13.33 19.63
C LEU A 49 -3.66 -12.75 18.22
N THR A 50 -4.44 -11.70 18.01
CA THR A 50 -4.51 -11.02 16.71
C THR A 50 -3.18 -10.34 16.35
N SER A 51 -2.50 -9.74 17.33
CA SER A 51 -1.20 -9.09 17.11
C SER A 51 -0.10 -10.11 16.81
N SER A 52 -0.12 -11.27 17.49
CA SER A 52 0.86 -12.34 17.30
C SER A 52 0.75 -13.02 15.93
N ASN A 53 -0.44 -13.00 15.31
CA ASN A 53 -0.69 -13.63 14.02
C ASN A 53 -0.56 -12.66 12.84
N ARG A 54 -0.17 -11.40 13.07
CA ARG A 54 0.02 -10.44 11.97
C ARG A 54 1.36 -10.70 11.27
N LYS A 55 1.28 -10.97 9.97
CA LYS A 55 2.47 -11.02 9.12
C LYS A 55 3.10 -9.62 9.01
N ALA A 56 4.41 -9.56 9.00
CA ALA A 56 5.12 -8.31 8.77
C ALA A 56 4.98 -7.88 7.30
N ILE A 57 4.53 -6.65 7.06
CA ILE A 57 4.49 -6.10 5.69
C ILE A 57 5.93 -5.75 5.30
N VAL A 58 6.48 -6.50 4.34
CA VAL A 58 7.85 -6.34 3.85
C VAL A 58 7.93 -5.67 2.49
N PHE A 59 6.80 -5.53 1.80
CA PHE A 59 6.70 -4.88 0.49
C PHE A 59 5.29 -4.31 0.34
N SER A 60 5.16 -3.13 -0.28
CA SER A 60 3.84 -2.53 -0.42
C SER A 60 3.72 -1.63 -1.64
N GLY A 61 2.49 -1.47 -2.15
CA GLY A 61 2.23 -0.59 -3.29
C GLY A 61 0.76 -0.26 -3.47
N PHE A 62 0.49 0.58 -4.45
CA PHE A 62 -0.86 0.93 -4.88
C PHE A 62 -1.19 0.25 -6.20
N ALA A 63 -2.39 -0.34 -6.30
CA ALA A 63 -3.04 -0.70 -7.55
C ALA A 63 -4.21 0.26 -7.78
N ILE A 64 -4.03 1.22 -8.67
CA ILE A 64 -4.97 2.33 -8.89
C ILE A 64 -5.95 1.97 -10.00
N ASN A 65 -7.22 2.34 -9.85
CA ASN A 65 -8.31 2.03 -10.79
C ASN A 65 -8.52 0.54 -11.02
N CYS A 66 -8.15 -0.27 -10.05
CA CYS A 66 -8.34 -1.71 -10.10
C CYS A 66 -9.74 -2.12 -9.62
N LYS A 67 -10.13 -3.35 -9.93
CA LYS A 67 -11.27 -4.00 -9.28
C LYS A 67 -10.88 -4.37 -7.85
N ILE A 68 -11.84 -4.38 -6.94
CA ILE A 68 -11.63 -4.94 -5.61
C ILE A 68 -11.52 -6.46 -5.79
N SER A 69 -10.32 -7.00 -5.65
CA SER A 69 -10.06 -8.42 -5.80
C SER A 69 -10.15 -9.14 -4.46
N ILE A 70 -10.67 -10.36 -4.52
CA ILE A 70 -10.80 -11.25 -3.35
C ILE A 70 -9.69 -12.34 -3.37
N LYS A 71 -8.90 -12.46 -4.46
CA LYS A 71 -7.91 -13.53 -4.65
C LYS A 71 -6.58 -12.98 -5.16
N GLU A 72 -5.88 -12.32 -4.28
CA GLU A 72 -4.56 -11.74 -4.55
C GLU A 72 -3.42 -12.77 -4.40
N GLU A 73 -3.68 -13.89 -3.73
CA GLU A 73 -2.68 -14.84 -3.25
C GLU A 73 -1.79 -15.39 -4.36
N ALA A 74 -2.35 -15.82 -5.47
CA ALA A 74 -1.58 -16.48 -6.53
C ALA A 74 -0.53 -15.57 -7.20
N PHE A 75 -0.80 -14.26 -7.30
CA PHE A 75 0.17 -13.29 -7.83
C PHE A 75 1.32 -13.08 -6.84
N TRP A 76 1.00 -12.94 -5.57
CA TRP A 76 2.00 -12.69 -4.53
C TRP A 76 2.82 -13.92 -4.20
N ASP A 77 2.25 -15.13 -4.25
CA ASP A 77 2.97 -16.37 -4.02
C ASP A 77 4.14 -16.54 -5.02
N GLY A 78 3.91 -16.24 -6.30
CA GLY A 78 4.97 -16.25 -7.31
C GLY A 78 6.07 -15.22 -7.05
N PHE A 79 5.71 -14.04 -6.55
CA PHE A 79 6.69 -13.03 -6.16
C PHE A 79 7.45 -13.43 -4.89
N TYR A 80 6.78 -14.01 -3.89
CA TYR A 80 7.41 -14.47 -2.66
C TYR A 80 8.48 -15.53 -2.94
N GLU A 81 8.16 -16.49 -3.80
CA GLU A 81 9.13 -17.50 -4.25
C GLU A 81 10.33 -16.86 -4.96
N ALA A 82 10.07 -15.92 -5.89
CA ALA A 82 11.10 -15.25 -6.66
C ALA A 82 12.01 -14.35 -5.80
N ALA A 83 11.48 -13.75 -4.73
CA ALA A 83 12.17 -12.81 -3.85
C ALA A 83 12.69 -13.44 -2.55
N GLY A 84 12.41 -14.73 -2.30
CA GLY A 84 12.79 -15.40 -1.06
C GLY A 84 12.07 -14.88 0.18
N ILE A 85 10.82 -14.40 0.02
CA ILE A 85 9.99 -13.90 1.12
C ILE A 85 9.33 -15.10 1.81
N ASP A 86 9.44 -15.18 3.14
CA ASP A 86 8.72 -16.16 3.95
C ASP A 86 7.24 -15.78 4.08
N GLY A 87 6.40 -16.35 3.23
CA GLY A 87 4.96 -16.10 3.23
C GLY A 87 4.20 -16.52 4.51
N GLU A 88 4.84 -17.22 5.46
CA GLU A 88 4.23 -17.55 6.76
C GLU A 88 4.31 -16.37 7.73
N THR A 89 5.43 -15.66 7.76
CA THR A 89 5.70 -14.55 8.70
C THR A 89 5.67 -13.18 8.07
N GLN A 90 5.79 -13.11 6.74
CA GLN A 90 5.88 -11.89 5.95
C GLN A 90 4.78 -11.80 4.90
N THR A 91 4.45 -10.60 4.46
CA THR A 91 3.46 -10.37 3.41
C THR A 91 3.77 -9.11 2.61
N ALA A 92 3.30 -9.08 1.37
CA ALA A 92 3.17 -7.85 0.61
C ALA A 92 1.78 -7.26 0.82
N ALA A 93 1.68 -5.93 0.81
CA ALA A 93 0.41 -5.21 0.85
C ALA A 93 0.18 -4.47 -0.46
N CYS A 94 -1.00 -4.65 -1.05
CA CYS A 94 -1.42 -3.88 -2.22
C CYS A 94 -2.69 -3.09 -1.89
N TYR A 95 -2.57 -1.76 -1.91
CA TYR A 95 -3.69 -0.87 -1.63
C TYR A 95 -4.52 -0.67 -2.91
N SER A 96 -5.65 -1.36 -3.00
CA SER A 96 -6.53 -1.42 -4.17
C SER A 96 -7.79 -0.56 -4.07
N ASP A 97 -7.93 0.20 -2.99
CA ASP A 97 -9.07 1.07 -2.72
C ASP A 97 -8.92 2.50 -3.30
N VAL A 98 -7.97 2.69 -4.21
CA VAL A 98 -7.58 3.98 -4.77
C VAL A 98 -8.11 4.12 -6.19
N GLN A 99 -8.85 5.22 -6.45
CA GLN A 99 -9.37 5.53 -7.77
C GLN A 99 -9.02 6.97 -8.19
N ILE A 100 -8.59 7.15 -9.43
CA ILE A 100 -8.29 8.43 -10.07
C ILE A 100 -9.10 8.51 -11.35
N MET A 101 -10.11 9.39 -11.38
CA MET A 101 -11.02 9.53 -12.53
C MET A 101 -10.61 10.69 -13.44
N PRO A 102 -10.86 10.60 -14.76
CA PRO A 102 -10.67 11.72 -15.69
C PRO A 102 -11.37 12.99 -15.22
N GLY A 103 -10.70 14.14 -15.35
CA GLY A 103 -11.19 15.44 -14.88
C GLY A 103 -10.88 15.75 -13.40
N GLN A 104 -10.32 14.80 -12.65
CA GLN A 104 -9.88 14.98 -11.25
C GLN A 104 -8.37 15.27 -11.13
N ILE A 105 -7.74 15.75 -12.20
CA ILE A 105 -6.31 16.14 -12.20
C ILE A 105 -6.10 17.42 -11.35
N GLN A 106 -6.68 17.47 -10.18
CA GLN A 106 -6.32 18.50 -9.22
C GLN A 106 -5.42 17.86 -8.16
N LEU A 107 -4.23 18.42 -8.00
CA LEU A 107 -3.26 18.09 -6.95
C LEU A 107 -3.88 18.09 -5.52
N ASN A 108 -5.09 18.56 -5.38
CA ASN A 108 -5.89 18.59 -4.14
C ASN A 108 -6.83 17.39 -3.98
N ASN A 109 -6.78 16.38 -4.85
CA ASN A 109 -7.57 15.17 -4.64
C ASN A 109 -6.98 14.39 -3.46
N ASN A 110 -7.80 14.09 -2.46
CA ASN A 110 -7.40 13.32 -1.28
C ASN A 110 -6.68 11.99 -1.62
N THR A 111 -7.05 11.39 -2.75
CA THR A 111 -6.44 10.17 -3.28
C THR A 111 -4.97 10.37 -3.67
N VAL A 112 -4.68 11.40 -4.46
CA VAL A 112 -3.30 11.71 -4.89
C VAL A 112 -2.47 12.12 -3.67
N GLN A 113 -3.04 12.90 -2.75
CA GLN A 113 -2.36 13.27 -1.50
C GLN A 113 -2.04 12.04 -0.63
N ARG A 114 -2.93 11.05 -0.57
CA ARG A 114 -2.68 9.78 0.14
C ARG A 114 -1.50 9.02 -0.47
N ILE A 115 -1.42 8.95 -1.81
CA ILE A 115 -0.29 8.33 -2.52
C ILE A 115 1.01 9.06 -2.20
N ILE A 116 1.01 10.40 -2.35
CA ILE A 116 2.18 11.24 -2.06
C ILE A 116 2.64 11.06 -0.61
N ALA A 117 1.70 11.06 0.34
CA ALA A 117 2.02 10.86 1.75
C ALA A 117 2.63 9.48 2.02
N GLY A 118 2.06 8.40 1.43
CA GLY A 118 2.61 7.04 1.53
C GLY A 118 4.03 6.95 0.97
N CYS A 119 4.29 7.60 -0.18
CA CYS A 119 5.64 7.68 -0.75
C CYS A 119 6.60 8.48 0.14
N ALA A 120 6.14 9.58 0.74
CA ALA A 120 6.97 10.44 1.59
C ALA A 120 7.44 9.75 2.89
N ILE A 121 6.60 8.89 3.47
CA ILE A 121 6.97 8.10 4.66
C ILE A 121 7.69 6.78 4.30
N GLN A 122 8.02 6.58 3.03
CA GLN A 122 8.75 5.40 2.52
C GLN A 122 8.02 4.07 2.76
N ASP A 123 6.70 4.10 2.85
CA ASP A 123 5.86 2.91 3.05
C ASP A 123 5.31 2.32 1.74
N VAL A 124 5.75 2.86 0.59
CA VAL A 124 5.30 2.45 -0.75
C VAL A 124 6.51 2.17 -1.64
N ASP A 125 6.52 1.03 -2.30
CA ASP A 125 7.60 0.57 -3.16
C ASP A 125 7.27 0.68 -4.65
N PHE A 126 5.98 0.50 -5.01
CA PHE A 126 5.53 0.55 -6.39
C PHE A 126 4.14 1.19 -6.52
N ILE A 127 3.83 1.65 -7.72
CA ILE A 127 2.48 2.03 -8.14
C ILE A 127 2.18 1.30 -9.45
N ALA A 128 1.02 0.62 -9.47
CA ALA A 128 0.39 0.06 -10.66
C ALA A 128 -0.86 0.87 -11.01
N GLY A 129 -1.15 1.06 -12.29
CA GLY A 129 -2.36 1.77 -12.71
C GLY A 129 -2.66 1.62 -14.19
N ASP A 130 -3.90 1.93 -14.56
CA ASP A 130 -4.26 2.12 -15.95
C ASP A 130 -3.51 3.32 -16.55
N PRO A 131 -3.54 3.55 -17.88
CA PRO A 131 -2.78 4.62 -18.52
C PRO A 131 -3.03 6.00 -17.92
N TYR A 132 -4.28 6.30 -17.55
CA TYR A 132 -4.65 7.59 -17.01
C TYR A 132 -4.12 7.78 -15.58
N ALA A 133 -4.37 6.82 -14.71
CA ALA A 133 -3.93 6.87 -13.32
C ALA A 133 -2.39 6.89 -13.21
N PHE A 134 -1.72 6.09 -14.05
CA PHE A 134 -0.26 6.07 -14.09
C PHE A 134 0.32 7.41 -14.56
N GLN A 135 -0.26 8.00 -15.61
CA GLN A 135 0.12 9.34 -16.09
C GLN A 135 -0.02 10.40 -15.00
N VAL A 136 -1.14 10.41 -14.26
CA VAL A 136 -1.34 11.36 -13.15
C VAL A 136 -0.25 11.20 -12.10
N CYS A 137 0.14 9.98 -11.75
CA CYS A 137 1.22 9.72 -10.80
C CYS A 137 2.60 10.11 -11.36
N ALA A 138 2.85 9.83 -12.65
CA ALA A 138 4.13 10.14 -13.29
C ALA A 138 4.40 11.65 -13.36
N TYR A 139 3.37 12.46 -13.59
CA TYR A 139 3.49 13.90 -13.73
C TYR A 139 3.14 14.69 -12.46
N THR A 140 3.42 14.10 -11.30
CA THR A 140 3.39 14.87 -10.03
C THR A 140 4.67 15.69 -9.86
N SER A 141 4.55 16.87 -9.25
CA SER A 141 5.70 17.74 -8.95
C SER A 141 6.73 17.07 -8.04
N GLN A 142 6.32 16.07 -7.25
CA GLN A 142 7.18 15.33 -6.31
C GLN A 142 8.10 14.30 -6.98
N ARG A 143 7.93 14.02 -8.29
CA ARG A 143 8.75 13.01 -9.01
C ARG A 143 8.73 11.67 -8.27
N LEU A 144 7.56 11.05 -8.17
CA LEU A 144 7.34 9.84 -7.37
C LEU A 144 8.17 8.66 -7.85
N PHE A 145 8.32 8.51 -9.17
CA PHE A 145 9.00 7.34 -9.76
C PHE A 145 10.51 7.52 -9.86
N VAL A 146 11.20 6.40 -9.74
CA VAL A 146 12.63 6.29 -10.02
C VAL A 146 12.86 6.26 -11.53
N ASP A 147 14.01 6.72 -11.98
CA ASP A 147 14.52 6.43 -13.32
C ASP A 147 14.91 4.94 -13.39
N LEU A 148 14.24 4.17 -14.24
CA LEU A 148 14.48 2.73 -14.33
C LEU A 148 15.92 2.37 -14.70
N ARG A 149 16.68 3.29 -15.27
CA ARG A 149 18.12 3.12 -15.53
C ARG A 149 18.96 3.01 -14.25
N GLU A 150 18.42 3.43 -13.10
CA GLU A 150 19.04 3.24 -11.80
C GLU A 150 18.79 1.83 -11.21
N PHE A 151 17.71 1.15 -11.66
CA PHE A 151 17.25 -0.12 -11.13
C PHE A 151 17.50 -1.31 -12.06
N LEU A 152 17.45 -1.11 -13.37
CA LEU A 152 17.60 -2.15 -14.37
C LEU A 152 18.91 -1.92 -15.16
N ASP A 153 19.57 -3.00 -15.52
CA ASP A 153 20.75 -2.93 -16.38
C ASP A 153 20.38 -2.63 -17.85
N GLU A 154 21.37 -2.20 -18.61
CA GLU A 154 21.20 -1.79 -20.01
C GLU A 154 20.68 -2.94 -20.90
N GLU A 155 21.06 -4.19 -20.62
CA GLU A 155 20.60 -5.36 -21.35
C GLU A 155 19.10 -5.58 -21.14
N THR A 156 18.66 -5.51 -19.89
CA THR A 156 17.23 -5.62 -19.52
C THR A 156 16.42 -4.49 -20.11
N LEU A 157 16.90 -3.24 -20.04
CA LEU A 157 16.23 -2.09 -20.63
C LEU A 157 16.11 -2.20 -22.16
N ALA A 158 17.16 -2.65 -22.83
CA ALA A 158 17.15 -2.86 -24.28
C ALA A 158 16.21 -4.00 -24.69
N LYS A 159 16.19 -5.10 -23.94
CA LYS A 159 15.32 -6.26 -24.19
C LYS A 159 13.83 -5.91 -24.12
N TYR A 160 13.47 -5.02 -23.20
CA TYR A 160 12.07 -4.65 -22.93
C TYR A 160 11.76 -3.20 -23.34
N ALA A 161 12.51 -2.65 -24.28
CA ALA A 161 12.39 -1.26 -24.71
C ALA A 161 10.98 -0.89 -25.20
N ASP A 162 10.28 -1.83 -25.84
CA ASP A 162 8.90 -1.70 -26.31
C ASP A 162 7.83 -1.72 -25.19
N ARG A 163 8.24 -2.11 -23.99
CA ARG A 163 7.38 -2.14 -22.79
C ARG A 163 7.62 -0.95 -21.85
N LEU A 164 8.63 -0.12 -22.09
CA LEU A 164 8.93 1.00 -21.21
C LEU A 164 7.92 2.13 -21.36
N TYR A 165 7.49 2.66 -20.21
CA TYR A 165 6.75 3.91 -20.12
C TYR A 165 7.72 5.04 -19.85
N TYR A 166 7.79 6.00 -20.79
CA TYR A 166 8.59 7.20 -20.62
C TYR A 166 7.73 8.38 -20.17
N MET A 167 8.26 9.17 -19.26
CA MET A 167 7.74 10.50 -18.95
C MET A 167 8.68 11.57 -19.48
N ASP A 168 8.15 12.71 -19.91
CA ASP A 168 8.95 13.87 -20.27
C ASP A 168 9.27 14.70 -19.03
N ASN A 169 10.50 14.61 -18.54
CA ASN A 169 10.93 15.35 -17.35
C ASN A 169 10.89 16.88 -17.55
N ALA A 170 10.91 17.38 -18.80
CA ALA A 170 10.75 18.81 -19.06
C ALA A 170 9.39 19.33 -18.59
N ILE A 171 8.34 18.52 -18.59
CA ILE A 171 7.02 18.87 -18.03
C ILE A 171 7.09 19.04 -16.51
N ILE A 172 7.81 18.13 -15.83
CA ILE A 172 8.01 18.25 -14.39
C ILE A 172 8.81 19.50 -14.03
N ASP A 173 9.78 19.87 -14.84
CA ASP A 173 10.56 21.10 -14.64
C ASP A 173 9.67 22.34 -14.78
N MET A 174 8.72 22.35 -15.73
CA MET A 174 7.72 23.42 -15.86
C MET A 174 6.75 23.49 -14.67
N LEU A 175 6.33 22.33 -14.13
CA LEU A 175 5.48 22.28 -12.92
C LEU A 175 6.21 22.78 -11.67
N ASN A 176 7.52 22.62 -11.61
CA ASN A 176 8.38 23.05 -10.50
C ASN A 176 9.06 24.39 -10.73
N ALA A 177 8.71 25.12 -11.79
CA ALA A 177 9.26 26.44 -12.05
C ALA A 177 8.97 27.41 -10.89
N PRO A 178 9.76 28.50 -10.74
CA PRO A 178 9.52 29.53 -9.72
C PRO A 178 8.10 30.08 -9.78
N VAL A 179 7.60 30.55 -8.64
CA VAL A 179 6.27 31.17 -8.54
C VAL A 179 6.15 32.34 -9.54
N GLY A 180 5.16 32.28 -10.39
CA GLY A 180 4.92 33.25 -11.49
C GLY A 180 5.39 32.77 -12.88
N GLU A 181 6.21 31.72 -12.94
CA GLU A 181 6.64 31.06 -14.19
C GLU A 181 6.02 29.66 -14.33
N GLN A 182 5.28 29.20 -13.32
CA GLN A 182 4.62 27.90 -13.31
C GLN A 182 3.50 27.85 -14.36
N VAL A 183 3.45 26.76 -15.11
CA VAL A 183 2.38 26.47 -16.06
C VAL A 183 1.30 25.70 -15.34
N GLU A 184 0.04 26.11 -15.53
CA GLU A 184 -1.10 25.35 -14.99
C GLU A 184 -1.12 23.92 -15.57
N PRO A 185 -1.36 22.88 -14.77
CA PRO A 185 -1.35 21.49 -15.23
C PRO A 185 -2.27 21.23 -16.42
N ASN A 186 -3.39 21.94 -16.52
CA ASN A 186 -4.34 21.83 -17.64
C ASN A 186 -3.85 22.47 -18.94
N ALA A 187 -2.82 23.30 -18.90
CA ALA A 187 -2.21 23.95 -20.07
C ALA A 187 -1.00 23.17 -20.59
N LEU A 188 -0.62 22.07 -19.92
CA LEU A 188 0.49 21.22 -20.31
C LEU A 188 0.03 20.20 -21.37
N GLU A 189 0.83 20.04 -22.41
CA GLU A 189 0.64 18.99 -23.39
C GLU A 189 1.48 17.77 -22.98
N TYR A 190 0.78 16.70 -22.57
CA TYR A 190 1.41 15.44 -22.22
C TYR A 190 1.68 14.58 -23.48
N PRO A 191 2.73 13.75 -23.48
CA PRO A 191 2.99 12.83 -24.58
C PRO A 191 1.78 11.93 -24.85
N LYS A 192 1.36 11.86 -26.12
CA LYS A 192 0.21 11.03 -26.53
C LYS A 192 0.51 9.54 -26.44
N ASP A 193 1.75 9.17 -26.66
CA ASP A 193 2.23 7.80 -26.61
C ASP A 193 3.45 7.73 -25.69
N PRO A 194 3.30 7.19 -24.49
CA PRO A 194 4.40 7.13 -23.52
C PRO A 194 5.51 6.15 -23.92
N LYS A 195 5.34 5.37 -24.97
CA LYS A 195 6.35 4.43 -25.50
C LYS A 195 7.25 5.06 -26.58
N LYS A 196 7.03 6.33 -26.90
CA LYS A 196 7.78 7.08 -27.95
C LYS A 196 8.65 8.18 -27.33
N PRO A 197 9.84 7.84 -26.78
CA PRO A 197 10.72 8.82 -26.18
C PRO A 197 11.19 9.89 -27.14
N GLU A 198 11.26 9.60 -28.45
CA GLU A 198 11.66 10.56 -29.51
C GLU A 198 10.69 11.75 -29.67
N THR A 199 9.48 11.64 -29.11
CA THR A 199 8.49 12.75 -29.10
C THR A 199 8.62 13.66 -27.90
N MET A 200 9.53 13.34 -26.97
CA MET A 200 9.71 14.03 -25.69
C MET A 200 11.00 14.86 -25.69
N LYS A 201 11.02 15.93 -24.90
CA LYS A 201 12.21 16.79 -24.77
C LYS A 201 13.27 16.19 -23.86
N ASN A 202 12.84 15.56 -22.77
CA ASN A 202 13.73 14.93 -21.79
C ASN A 202 13.12 13.61 -21.28
N PRO A 203 13.15 12.54 -22.10
CA PRO A 203 12.50 11.28 -21.77
C PRO A 203 13.24 10.53 -20.66
N ILE A 204 12.49 10.10 -19.65
CA ILE A 204 12.95 9.23 -18.55
C ILE A 204 12.06 8.00 -18.49
N PRO A 205 12.60 6.77 -18.56
CA PRO A 205 11.82 5.56 -18.37
C PRO A 205 11.47 5.40 -16.89
N VAL A 206 10.16 5.42 -16.57
CA VAL A 206 9.67 5.40 -15.17
C VAL A 206 8.70 4.27 -14.89
N GLY A 207 8.30 3.52 -15.91
CA GLY A 207 7.35 2.43 -15.75
C GLY A 207 7.52 1.35 -16.80
N ILE A 208 6.88 0.22 -16.54
CA ILE A 208 6.88 -0.97 -17.39
C ILE A 208 5.43 -1.33 -17.71
N ASP A 209 5.14 -1.58 -18.99
CA ASP A 209 3.88 -2.19 -19.43
C ASP A 209 3.87 -3.67 -19.05
N VAL A 210 2.90 -4.04 -18.22
CA VAL A 210 2.69 -5.40 -17.71
C VAL A 210 1.32 -5.93 -18.09
N SER A 211 0.75 -5.42 -19.17
CA SER A 211 -0.59 -5.78 -19.64
C SER A 211 -0.73 -7.25 -20.08
N ASP A 212 0.39 -7.91 -20.37
CA ASP A 212 0.47 -9.34 -20.69
C ASP A 212 0.47 -10.26 -19.46
N ARG A 213 0.59 -9.70 -18.25
CA ARG A 213 0.58 -10.47 -17.00
C ARG A 213 -0.85 -10.86 -16.61
N GLU A 214 -1.28 -12.06 -17.05
CA GLU A 214 -2.61 -12.58 -16.74
C GLU A 214 -2.87 -12.73 -15.23
N ASP A 215 -1.85 -13.07 -14.45
CA ASP A 215 -1.94 -13.20 -13.00
C ASP A 215 -2.26 -11.86 -12.33
N LEU A 216 -1.60 -10.77 -12.76
CA LEU A 216 -1.86 -9.42 -12.29
C LEU A 216 -3.25 -8.91 -12.73
N GLN A 217 -3.64 -9.18 -13.99
CA GLN A 217 -4.98 -8.85 -14.47
C GLN A 217 -6.06 -9.59 -13.68
N LYS A 218 -5.91 -10.88 -13.46
CA LYS A 218 -6.87 -11.68 -12.68
C LYS A 218 -6.95 -11.22 -11.23
N ALA A 219 -5.83 -10.80 -10.64
CA ALA A 219 -5.78 -10.32 -9.26
C ALA A 219 -6.43 -8.94 -9.09
N TYR A 220 -6.09 -7.97 -9.96
CA TYR A 220 -6.41 -6.56 -9.70
C TYR A 220 -7.19 -5.86 -10.81
N TYR A 221 -7.13 -6.32 -12.07
CA TYR A 221 -7.68 -5.58 -13.20
C TYR A 221 -8.67 -6.41 -14.01
N LEU A 222 -9.39 -5.77 -14.92
CA LEU A 222 -10.21 -6.44 -15.91
C LEU A 222 -9.34 -6.94 -17.07
N ASP A 223 -9.73 -8.05 -17.68
CA ASP A 223 -9.02 -8.60 -18.82
C ASP A 223 -8.92 -7.56 -19.96
N GLY A 224 -7.73 -7.44 -20.53
CA GLY A 224 -7.44 -6.47 -21.57
C GLY A 224 -7.17 -5.03 -21.11
N THR A 225 -7.12 -4.78 -19.80
CA THR A 225 -6.71 -3.47 -19.28
C THR A 225 -5.21 -3.29 -19.51
N THR A 226 -4.82 -2.15 -20.12
CA THR A 226 -3.40 -1.75 -20.15
C THR A 226 -2.98 -1.37 -18.74
N ILE A 227 -1.86 -1.95 -18.27
CA ILE A 227 -1.36 -1.75 -16.90
C ILE A 227 0.10 -1.33 -16.96
N TYR A 228 0.40 -0.20 -16.34
CA TYR A 228 1.76 0.24 -16.11
C TYR A 228 2.14 0.08 -14.65
N VAL A 229 3.38 -0.33 -14.38
CA VAL A 229 3.95 -0.41 -13.03
C VAL A 229 5.23 0.39 -12.97
N GLY A 230 5.36 1.23 -11.97
CA GLY A 230 6.57 2.03 -11.71
C GLY A 230 7.06 1.85 -10.28
N ALA A 231 8.38 1.88 -10.12
CA ALA A 231 9.05 1.84 -8.82
C ALA A 231 9.08 3.23 -8.18
N ILE A 232 8.87 3.30 -6.87
CA ILE A 232 8.88 4.56 -6.12
C ILE A 232 10.31 4.95 -5.76
N LYS A 233 10.66 6.20 -6.05
CA LYS A 233 12.00 6.77 -5.82
C LYS A 233 12.39 6.78 -4.34
N SER A 234 11.44 7.02 -3.45
CA SER A 234 11.67 7.09 -2.00
C SER A 234 11.56 5.74 -1.28
N THR A 235 11.47 4.61 -2.01
CA THR A 235 11.34 3.29 -1.37
C THR A 235 12.47 3.04 -0.36
N ALA A 236 12.11 2.49 0.81
CA ALA A 236 13.08 2.00 1.79
C ALA A 236 13.66 0.62 1.41
N ARG A 237 13.14 -0.01 0.35
CA ARG A 237 13.41 -1.41 -0.05
C ARG A 237 13.86 -1.52 -1.52
N PRO A 238 14.90 -0.81 -1.95
CA PRO A 238 15.28 -0.72 -3.37
C PRO A 238 15.62 -2.09 -3.99
N GLU A 239 16.32 -2.97 -3.25
CA GLU A 239 16.68 -4.30 -3.76
C GLU A 239 15.45 -5.19 -3.98
N LEU A 240 14.50 -5.16 -3.05
CA LEU A 240 13.27 -5.92 -3.17
C LEU A 240 12.38 -5.36 -4.31
N THR A 241 12.37 -4.04 -4.47
CA THR A 241 11.69 -3.36 -5.58
C THR A 241 12.30 -3.74 -6.93
N LYS A 242 13.62 -3.84 -7.02
CA LYS A 242 14.32 -4.32 -8.21
C LYS A 242 13.96 -5.78 -8.53
N GLN A 243 13.92 -6.64 -7.51
CA GLN A 243 13.47 -8.02 -7.69
C GLN A 243 12.02 -8.11 -8.18
N PHE A 244 11.16 -7.23 -7.68
CA PHE A 244 9.76 -7.14 -8.13
C PHE A 244 9.66 -6.73 -9.60
N LEU A 245 10.40 -5.70 -10.04
CA LEU A 245 10.44 -5.31 -11.45
C LEU A 245 10.93 -6.45 -12.35
N ASN A 246 11.98 -7.15 -11.93
CA ASN A 246 12.48 -8.32 -12.65
C ASN A 246 11.49 -9.49 -12.67
N TYR A 247 10.72 -9.67 -11.61
CA TYR A 247 9.63 -10.65 -11.58
C TYR A 247 8.51 -10.30 -12.56
N LEU A 248 8.15 -9.02 -12.69
CA LEU A 248 7.13 -8.55 -13.64
C LEU A 248 7.54 -8.72 -15.10
N LEU A 249 8.83 -8.69 -15.39
CA LEU A 249 9.38 -8.80 -16.76
C LEU A 249 9.57 -10.26 -17.24
N LYS A 250 9.43 -11.23 -16.37
CA LYS A 250 9.49 -12.66 -16.72
C LYS A 250 8.13 -13.16 -17.21
#